data_c1309541943c1564268892b6e65b0074
#
_entry.id   c1309541943c1564268892b6e65b0074
#
_cell.length_a   1.000
_cell.length_b   1.000
_cell.length_c   1.000
_cell.angle_alpha   90.00
_cell.angle_beta   90.00
_cell.angle_gamma   90.00
#
_symmetry.space_group_name_H-M   'P 1'
#
loop_
_entity.id
_entity.type
_entity.pdbx_description
1 polymer ?
#
loop_
_entity_poly.entity_id
_entity_poly.type
_entity_poly.pdbx_seq_one_letter_code
_entity_poly.pdbx_strand_id
1 'polypeptide(L)'
;LLAPLRVALQIFIRNQSLTVCLPESASEDDWQCFRSVWAALSLPLSAIQLSEMKPEPFSRQMTLWQQKDAVRTGWLIIRHNWTPGSEGTQGAVAWLLSHPDIRTGLRPCATLHRVFPTDNTLPDGDLRQFLQYQCVSNTMKGVWSDAVTQPHISRLMVALSHQHKAVAEQGEATVIPPASPVQQYLPHWLGEMKDGETWFAVTQAIQMAEHTRETQVLALAKGSEAFLMSVSSGGEYVA
;
A
#
# COMPACT_ATOMS: atom_id res chain seq x y z
N LEU A 1 6.18 -1.15 -17.58
CA LEU A 1 5.99 -1.00 -16.15
C LEU A 1 7.10 -0.19 -15.47
N LEU A 2 8.38 -0.50 -15.70
CA LEU A 2 9.51 0.19 -15.03
C LEU A 2 9.93 1.52 -15.67
N ALA A 3 9.57 1.79 -16.91
CA ALA A 3 9.98 3.01 -17.61
C ALA A 3 9.63 4.31 -16.88
N PRO A 4 8.42 4.47 -16.29
CA PRO A 4 8.08 5.66 -15.49
C PRO A 4 8.94 5.81 -14.23
N LEU A 5 9.46 4.72 -13.68
CA LEU A 5 10.29 4.72 -12.48
C LEU A 5 11.78 4.95 -12.76
N ARG A 6 12.20 5.04 -14.02
CA ARG A 6 13.62 5.11 -14.41
C ARG A 6 14.40 6.16 -13.63
N VAL A 7 13.90 7.39 -13.60
CA VAL A 7 14.59 8.51 -12.91
C VAL A 7 14.67 8.26 -11.41
N ALA A 8 13.58 7.81 -10.81
CA ALA A 8 13.54 7.49 -9.39
C ALA A 8 14.52 6.36 -9.04
N LEU A 9 14.57 5.31 -9.85
CA LEU A 9 15.50 4.20 -9.69
C LEU A 9 16.96 4.66 -9.81
N GLN A 10 17.29 5.53 -10.79
CA GLN A 10 18.62 6.09 -10.94
C GLN A 10 19.07 6.90 -9.72
N ILE A 11 18.18 7.71 -9.16
CA ILE A 11 18.47 8.49 -7.96
C ILE A 11 18.65 7.56 -6.76
N PHE A 12 17.75 6.57 -6.62
CA PHE A 12 17.73 5.66 -5.48
C PHE A 12 19.01 4.84 -5.38
N ILE A 13 19.40 4.14 -6.47
CA ILE A 13 20.56 3.25 -6.50
C ILE A 13 21.90 3.97 -6.36
N ARG A 14 21.97 5.29 -6.57
CA ARG A 14 23.18 6.10 -6.28
C ARG A 14 23.41 6.28 -4.78
N ASN A 15 22.34 6.26 -4.00
CA ASN A 15 22.37 6.62 -2.58
C ASN A 15 22.16 5.42 -1.66
N GLN A 16 21.49 4.37 -2.15
CA GLN A 16 21.04 3.24 -1.33
C GLN A 16 21.15 1.92 -2.09
N SER A 17 21.24 0.83 -1.34
CA SER A 17 21.09 -0.51 -1.89
C SER A 17 19.62 -0.79 -2.22
N LEU A 18 19.37 -1.54 -3.28
CA LEU A 18 18.02 -1.88 -3.75
C LEU A 18 17.86 -3.39 -3.87
N THR A 19 16.86 -3.93 -3.21
CA THR A 19 16.44 -5.33 -3.40
C THR A 19 15.25 -5.35 -4.35
N VAL A 20 15.36 -6.15 -5.41
CA VAL A 20 14.25 -6.37 -6.36
C VAL A 20 13.53 -7.64 -5.98
N CYS A 21 12.23 -7.52 -5.76
CA CYS A 21 11.34 -8.62 -5.37
C CYS A 21 10.36 -8.92 -6.51
N LEU A 22 10.50 -10.09 -7.13
CA LEU A 22 9.51 -10.65 -8.06
C LEU A 22 8.54 -11.57 -7.33
N PRO A 23 7.39 -11.91 -7.93
CA PRO A 23 6.49 -12.92 -7.37
C PRO A 23 7.21 -14.25 -7.14
N GLU A 24 6.75 -15.04 -6.14
CA GLU A 24 7.25 -16.39 -5.91
C GLU A 24 7.07 -17.31 -7.13
N SER A 25 6.02 -17.06 -7.91
CA SER A 25 5.75 -17.80 -9.16
C SER A 25 6.62 -17.34 -10.34
N ALA A 26 7.55 -16.41 -10.11
CA ALA A 26 8.40 -15.91 -11.18
C ALA A 26 9.33 -17.02 -11.70
N SER A 27 9.26 -17.26 -13.00
CA SER A 27 10.09 -18.19 -13.71
C SER A 27 11.48 -17.59 -14.00
N GLU A 28 12.43 -18.41 -14.46
CA GLU A 28 13.72 -17.90 -14.95
C GLU A 28 13.53 -16.94 -16.15
N ASP A 29 12.50 -17.17 -16.97
CA ASP A 29 12.16 -16.28 -18.08
C ASP A 29 11.72 -14.90 -17.60
N ASP A 30 10.97 -14.84 -16.49
CA ASP A 30 10.58 -13.57 -15.86
C ASP A 30 11.80 -12.82 -15.34
N TRP A 31 12.75 -13.51 -14.73
CA TRP A 31 14.01 -12.95 -14.29
C TRP A 31 14.87 -12.45 -15.47
N GLN A 32 14.91 -13.18 -16.56
CA GLN A 32 15.64 -12.75 -17.78
C GLN A 32 14.96 -11.55 -18.42
N CYS A 33 13.63 -11.55 -18.47
CA CYS A 33 12.85 -10.40 -18.94
C CYS A 33 13.14 -9.16 -18.08
N PHE A 34 13.11 -9.31 -16.75
CA PHE A 34 13.47 -8.22 -15.84
C PHE A 34 14.88 -7.70 -16.11
N ARG A 35 15.89 -8.57 -16.21
CA ARG A 35 17.29 -8.17 -16.48
C ARG A 35 17.42 -7.42 -17.80
N SER A 36 16.69 -7.86 -18.83
CA SER A 36 16.67 -7.21 -20.14
C SER A 36 16.07 -5.82 -20.09
N VAL A 37 14.93 -5.67 -19.40
CA VAL A 37 14.28 -4.36 -19.17
C VAL A 37 15.17 -3.45 -18.33
N TRP A 38 15.82 -3.98 -17.29
CA TRP A 38 16.72 -3.23 -16.42
C TRP A 38 17.92 -2.67 -17.21
N ALA A 39 18.53 -3.49 -18.06
CA ALA A 39 19.61 -3.08 -18.94
C ALA A 39 19.15 -2.03 -19.96
N ALA A 40 17.95 -2.19 -20.55
CA ALA A 40 17.38 -1.21 -21.47
C ALA A 40 17.14 0.16 -20.83
N LEU A 41 16.92 0.20 -19.51
CA LEU A 41 16.84 1.44 -18.74
C LEU A 41 18.21 2.05 -18.40
N SER A 42 19.30 1.40 -18.83
CA SER A 42 20.69 1.80 -18.53
C SER A 42 20.98 1.84 -17.03
N LEU A 43 20.44 0.86 -16.28
CA LEU A 43 20.65 0.71 -14.84
C LEU A 43 21.68 -0.41 -14.58
N PRO A 44 22.65 -0.21 -13.66
CA PRO A 44 23.67 -1.22 -13.37
C PRO A 44 23.08 -2.38 -12.56
N LEU A 45 23.26 -3.61 -13.03
CA LEU A 45 22.84 -4.82 -12.31
C LEU A 45 23.60 -5.01 -10.99
N SER A 46 24.82 -4.50 -10.88
CA SER A 46 25.61 -4.56 -9.65
C SER A 46 25.07 -3.73 -8.51
N ALA A 47 24.12 -2.83 -8.78
CA ALA A 47 23.50 -1.97 -7.76
C ALA A 47 22.26 -2.61 -7.11
N ILE A 48 21.87 -3.81 -7.51
CA ILE A 48 20.67 -4.48 -7.01
C ILE A 48 20.97 -5.87 -6.47
N GLN A 49 20.15 -6.28 -5.51
CA GLN A 49 20.04 -7.66 -5.06
C GLN A 49 18.73 -8.24 -5.57
N LEU A 50 18.75 -9.44 -6.10
CA LEU A 50 17.55 -10.13 -6.55
C LEU A 50 17.04 -11.01 -5.42
N SER A 51 15.74 -10.95 -5.16
CA SER A 51 15.10 -11.75 -4.13
C SER A 51 13.74 -12.23 -4.61
N GLU A 52 13.46 -13.49 -4.35
CA GLU A 52 12.10 -14.03 -4.52
C GLU A 52 11.26 -13.63 -3.31
N MET A 53 10.03 -13.21 -3.56
CA MET A 53 9.10 -13.00 -2.47
C MET A 53 8.63 -14.34 -1.94
N LYS A 54 8.77 -14.53 -0.63
CA LYS A 54 8.20 -15.69 0.03
C LYS A 54 6.67 -15.69 -0.05
N PRO A 55 6.00 -16.85 -0.01
CA PRO A 55 4.53 -16.97 -0.03
C PRO A 55 3.93 -16.56 1.32
N GLU A 56 4.23 -15.34 1.74
CA GLU A 56 3.74 -14.82 3.01
C GLU A 56 2.57 -13.87 2.77
N PRO A 57 1.61 -13.81 3.71
CA PRO A 57 0.54 -12.83 3.67
C PRO A 57 1.10 -11.40 3.52
N PHE A 58 0.38 -10.54 2.81
CA PHE A 58 0.76 -9.14 2.60
C PHE A 58 1.07 -8.42 3.92
N SER A 59 0.24 -8.65 4.94
CA SER A 59 0.41 -8.08 6.28
C SER A 59 1.77 -8.42 6.89
N ARG A 60 2.19 -9.67 6.76
CA ARG A 60 3.49 -10.13 7.28
C ARG A 60 4.66 -9.59 6.49
N GLN A 61 4.55 -9.54 5.18
CA GLN A 61 5.58 -8.92 4.33
C GLN A 61 5.79 -7.46 4.67
N MET A 62 4.70 -6.69 4.80
CA MET A 62 4.76 -5.28 5.22
C MET A 62 5.41 -5.12 6.60
N THR A 63 5.06 -5.99 7.55
CA THR A 63 5.66 -5.97 8.89
C THR A 63 7.18 -6.21 8.84
N LEU A 64 7.63 -7.16 8.01
CA LEU A 64 9.07 -7.43 7.84
C LEU A 64 9.81 -6.23 7.27
N TRP A 65 9.24 -5.52 6.29
CA TRP A 65 9.85 -4.33 5.70
C TRP A 65 9.84 -3.11 6.62
N GLN A 66 8.96 -3.07 7.60
CA GLN A 66 8.88 -2.01 8.61
C GLN A 66 9.78 -2.26 9.83
N GLN A 67 10.49 -3.38 9.88
CA GLN A 67 11.44 -3.66 10.98
C GLN A 67 12.70 -2.79 10.86
N LYS A 68 13.27 -2.40 12.01
CA LYS A 68 14.45 -1.51 12.07
C LYS A 68 15.66 -2.03 11.30
N ASP A 69 15.83 -3.34 11.19
CA ASP A 69 16.95 -3.94 10.45
C ASP A 69 16.83 -3.73 8.93
N ALA A 70 15.65 -3.40 8.45
CA ALA A 70 15.37 -3.09 7.07
C ALA A 70 15.73 -1.64 6.66
N VAL A 71 16.21 -0.80 7.58
CA VAL A 71 16.43 0.66 7.39
C VAL A 71 17.48 0.99 6.33
N ARG A 72 18.31 0.03 5.90
CA ARG A 72 19.40 0.30 4.94
C ARG A 72 19.12 -0.14 3.51
N THR A 73 17.97 -0.72 3.25
CA THR A 73 17.65 -1.28 1.94
C THR A 73 16.31 -0.77 1.46
N GLY A 74 16.25 -0.35 0.21
CA GLY A 74 14.97 -0.14 -0.45
C GLY A 74 14.53 -1.38 -1.21
N TRP A 75 13.27 -1.42 -1.56
CA TRP A 75 12.67 -2.54 -2.29
C TRP A 75 11.99 -2.05 -3.55
N LEU A 76 12.31 -2.68 -4.66
CA LEU A 76 11.51 -2.60 -5.88
C LEU A 76 10.64 -3.86 -5.93
N ILE A 77 9.37 -3.68 -5.65
CA ILE A 77 8.41 -4.77 -5.62
C ILE A 77 7.65 -4.76 -6.93
N ILE A 78 7.66 -5.89 -7.63
CA ILE A 78 6.94 -6.06 -8.88
C ILE A 78 5.92 -7.18 -8.66
N ARG A 79 4.67 -6.90 -8.98
CA ARG A 79 3.57 -7.87 -8.95
C ARG A 79 2.79 -7.78 -10.24
N HIS A 80 2.39 -8.91 -10.75
CA HIS A 80 1.50 -9.00 -11.90
C HIS A 80 0.47 -10.10 -11.68
N ASN A 81 -0.66 -9.91 -12.30
CA ASN A 81 -1.73 -10.89 -12.39
C ASN A 81 -1.90 -11.22 -13.88
N TRP A 82 -0.92 -11.92 -14.44
CA TRP A 82 -0.90 -12.27 -15.86
C TRP A 82 -0.92 -13.78 -16.01
N THR A 83 -2.10 -14.32 -16.28
CA THR A 83 -2.26 -15.75 -16.57
C THR A 83 -2.83 -15.88 -17.98
N PRO A 84 -2.07 -16.42 -18.96
CA PRO A 84 -2.58 -16.62 -20.31
C PRO A 84 -3.87 -17.44 -20.29
N GLY A 85 -4.92 -16.96 -20.96
CA GLY A 85 -6.21 -17.65 -21.05
C GLY A 85 -7.09 -17.55 -19.81
N SER A 86 -6.73 -16.76 -18.79
CA SER A 86 -7.61 -16.53 -17.65
C SER A 86 -8.68 -15.51 -17.98
N GLU A 87 -9.92 -15.82 -17.62
CA GLU A 87 -10.97 -14.82 -17.50
C GLU A 87 -10.73 -14.03 -16.20
N GLY A 88 -10.62 -12.73 -16.30
CA GLY A 88 -10.41 -11.84 -15.17
C GLY A 88 -9.54 -10.65 -15.49
N THR A 89 -9.49 -9.70 -14.56
CA THR A 89 -8.71 -8.49 -14.72
C THR A 89 -7.21 -8.82 -14.65
N GLN A 90 -6.49 -8.41 -15.67
CA GLN A 90 -5.05 -8.55 -15.74
C GLN A 90 -4.38 -7.19 -15.47
N GLY A 91 -3.27 -7.21 -14.76
CA GLY A 91 -2.55 -6.00 -14.45
C GLY A 91 -1.17 -6.27 -13.87
N ALA A 92 -0.40 -5.21 -13.74
CA ALA A 92 0.88 -5.25 -13.08
C ALA A 92 1.13 -3.95 -12.31
N VAL A 93 1.80 -4.07 -11.17
CA VAL A 93 2.20 -2.94 -10.33
C VAL A 93 3.68 -3.03 -10.00
N ALA A 94 4.32 -1.87 -9.86
CA ALA A 94 5.69 -1.77 -9.38
C ALA A 94 5.79 -0.66 -8.33
N TRP A 95 6.35 -0.98 -7.18
CA TRP A 95 6.56 -0.06 -6.07
C TRP A 95 8.03 0.08 -5.78
N LEU A 96 8.49 1.32 -5.67
CA LEU A 96 9.77 1.63 -5.05
C LEU A 96 9.50 2.03 -3.60
N LEU A 97 9.80 1.14 -2.68
CA LEU A 97 9.52 1.27 -1.25
C LEU A 97 10.82 1.52 -0.48
N SER A 98 10.79 2.42 0.48
CA SER A 98 11.88 2.66 1.41
C SER A 98 11.38 2.94 2.82
N HIS A 99 12.21 2.67 3.82
CA HIS A 99 11.93 3.12 5.17
C HIS A 99 11.96 4.66 5.24
N PRO A 100 11.10 5.31 6.04
CA PRO A 100 11.05 6.78 6.12
C PRO A 100 12.37 7.41 6.56
N ASP A 101 13.19 6.72 7.35
CA ASP A 101 14.48 7.21 7.82
C ASP A 101 15.58 7.18 6.75
N ILE A 102 15.31 6.60 5.58
CA ILE A 102 16.27 6.55 4.47
C ILE A 102 16.20 7.84 3.67
N ARG A 103 17.35 8.53 3.57
CA ARG A 103 17.50 9.68 2.66
C ARG A 103 17.71 9.19 1.23
N THR A 104 16.65 9.04 0.48
CA THR A 104 16.70 8.57 -0.91
C THR A 104 16.99 9.69 -1.92
N GLY A 105 16.82 10.94 -1.54
CA GLY A 105 16.82 12.07 -2.48
C GLY A 105 15.52 12.17 -3.30
N LEU A 106 14.53 11.33 -3.01
CA LEU A 106 13.23 11.32 -3.67
C LEU A 106 12.15 11.84 -2.71
N ARG A 107 11.17 12.53 -3.28
CA ARG A 107 9.95 12.83 -2.57
C ARG A 107 9.02 11.62 -2.66
N PRO A 108 8.57 11.04 -1.53
CA PRO A 108 7.60 9.94 -1.58
C PRO A 108 6.25 10.44 -2.12
N CYS A 109 5.59 9.63 -2.93
CA CYS A 109 4.21 9.91 -3.38
C CYS A 109 3.19 9.59 -2.30
N ALA A 110 3.46 8.58 -1.47
CA ALA A 110 2.61 8.19 -0.35
C ALA A 110 3.43 7.59 0.79
N THR A 111 2.82 7.58 1.97
CA THR A 111 3.30 6.87 3.15
C THR A 111 2.34 5.72 3.47
N LEU A 112 2.88 4.51 3.51
CA LEU A 112 2.16 3.32 3.96
C LEU A 112 2.35 3.18 5.47
N HIS A 113 1.28 3.28 6.22
CA HIS A 113 1.31 3.09 7.66
C HIS A 113 1.34 1.60 8.02
N ARG A 114 1.55 1.31 9.29
CA ARG A 114 1.65 -0.06 9.77
C ARG A 114 0.37 -0.84 9.46
N VAL A 115 0.53 -2.07 9.01
CA VAL A 115 -0.59 -2.99 8.86
C VAL A 115 -1.07 -3.43 10.24
N PHE A 116 -2.36 -3.33 10.48
CA PHE A 116 -3.01 -3.74 11.71
C PHE A 116 -3.83 -5.03 11.43
N PRO A 117 -3.37 -6.20 11.91
CA PRO A 117 -4.12 -7.44 11.76
C PRO A 117 -5.47 -7.37 12.51
N THR A 118 -6.50 -7.92 11.94
CA THR A 118 -7.85 -7.97 12.52
C THR A 118 -8.59 -9.21 12.03
N ASP A 119 -9.78 -9.41 12.54
CA ASP A 119 -10.72 -10.42 12.05
C ASP A 119 -11.56 -9.88 10.89
N ASN A 120 -12.04 -10.77 10.03
CA ASN A 120 -12.88 -10.43 8.87
C ASN A 120 -14.18 -9.68 9.26
N THR A 121 -14.63 -9.85 10.50
CA THR A 121 -15.83 -9.19 11.03
C THR A 121 -15.59 -7.76 11.51
N LEU A 122 -14.35 -7.29 11.48
CA LEU A 122 -13.92 -5.96 11.95
C LEU A 122 -14.44 -5.65 13.37
N PRO A 123 -13.97 -6.35 14.41
CA PRO A 123 -14.44 -6.17 15.77
C PRO A 123 -14.24 -4.74 16.29
N ASP A 124 -15.18 -4.22 17.07
CA ASP A 124 -15.12 -2.85 17.59
C ASP A 124 -13.89 -2.55 18.44
N GLY A 125 -13.34 -3.58 19.10
CA GLY A 125 -12.07 -3.47 19.84
C GLY A 125 -10.88 -3.16 18.93
N ASP A 126 -10.77 -3.89 17.84
CA ASP A 126 -9.73 -3.73 16.85
C ASP A 126 -9.85 -2.39 16.13
N LEU A 127 -11.07 -2.00 15.76
CA LEU A 127 -11.33 -0.70 15.13
C LEU A 127 -10.91 0.46 16.04
N ARG A 128 -11.26 0.42 17.34
CA ARG A 128 -10.82 1.44 18.29
C ARG A 128 -9.31 1.50 18.42
N GLN A 129 -8.65 0.33 18.49
CA GLN A 129 -7.21 0.24 18.60
C GLN A 129 -6.52 0.75 17.32
N PHE A 130 -7.01 0.37 16.14
CA PHE A 130 -6.53 0.88 14.86
C PHE A 130 -6.61 2.40 14.79
N LEU A 131 -7.76 2.98 15.13
CA LEU A 131 -7.99 4.42 15.12
C LEU A 131 -7.11 5.17 16.13
N GLN A 132 -6.86 4.57 17.30
CA GLN A 132 -6.01 5.18 18.31
C GLN A 132 -4.54 5.25 17.91
N TYR A 133 -4.03 4.23 17.19
CA TYR A 133 -2.59 4.10 16.93
C TYR A 133 -2.16 4.38 15.50
N GLN A 134 -3.09 4.41 14.56
CA GLN A 134 -2.77 4.58 13.14
C GLN A 134 -2.91 6.01 12.64
N CYS A 135 -2.74 7.02 13.47
CA CYS A 135 -2.67 8.44 13.06
C CYS A 135 -3.57 8.78 11.88
N VAL A 136 -4.82 8.39 12.01
CA VAL A 136 -5.79 8.67 10.97
C VAL A 136 -6.10 10.15 11.03
N SER A 137 -5.58 10.93 10.08
CA SER A 137 -5.76 12.36 10.06
C SER A 137 -7.25 12.74 9.88
N ASN A 138 -7.61 13.96 10.30
CA ASN A 138 -8.95 14.52 10.10
C ASN A 138 -9.34 14.65 8.61
N THR A 139 -8.41 14.35 7.70
CA THR A 139 -8.58 14.45 6.25
C THR A 139 -8.87 13.11 5.59
N MET A 140 -9.34 12.11 6.36
CA MET A 140 -9.67 10.82 5.79
C MET A 140 -10.95 10.89 4.97
N LYS A 141 -10.89 10.47 3.70
CA LYS A 141 -12.05 10.47 2.81
C LYS A 141 -12.33 9.16 2.09
N GLY A 142 -11.38 8.26 1.97
CA GLY A 142 -11.59 7.01 1.26
C GLY A 142 -11.48 5.80 2.19
N VAL A 143 -12.49 4.92 2.14
CA VAL A 143 -12.46 3.63 2.81
C VAL A 143 -12.63 2.54 1.77
N TRP A 144 -11.60 1.74 1.59
CA TRP A 144 -11.52 0.66 0.60
C TRP A 144 -11.83 -0.68 1.24
N SER A 145 -12.70 -1.46 0.61
CA SER A 145 -13.08 -2.79 1.08
C SER A 145 -13.06 -3.80 -0.06
N ASP A 146 -12.76 -5.04 0.25
CA ASP A 146 -12.94 -6.19 -0.63
C ASP A 146 -14.30 -6.88 -0.37
N ALA A 147 -14.56 -7.98 -1.07
CA ALA A 147 -15.81 -8.72 -0.94
C ALA A 147 -15.99 -9.34 0.45
N VAL A 148 -14.90 -9.65 1.15
CA VAL A 148 -14.93 -10.32 2.47
C VAL A 148 -15.23 -9.31 3.58
N THR A 149 -14.58 -8.15 3.57
CA THR A 149 -14.75 -7.13 4.59
C THR A 149 -15.98 -6.24 4.36
N GLN A 150 -16.48 -6.19 3.13
CA GLN A 150 -17.60 -5.36 2.71
C GLN A 150 -18.85 -5.47 3.62
N PRO A 151 -19.31 -6.66 4.07
CA PRO A 151 -20.49 -6.76 4.94
C PRO A 151 -20.32 -6.05 6.28
N HIS A 152 -19.08 -5.83 6.72
CA HIS A 152 -18.76 -5.27 8.03
C HIS A 152 -18.22 -3.83 7.95
N ILE A 153 -18.06 -3.28 6.76
CA ILE A 153 -17.45 -1.96 6.53
C ILE A 153 -18.20 -0.82 7.22
N SER A 154 -19.51 -0.96 7.42
CA SER A 154 -20.34 0.03 8.12
C SER A 154 -19.84 0.31 9.54
N ARG A 155 -19.29 -0.69 10.23
CA ARG A 155 -18.68 -0.53 11.56
C ARG A 155 -17.48 0.41 11.51
N LEU A 156 -16.59 0.20 10.55
CA LEU A 156 -15.44 1.08 10.34
C LEU A 156 -15.88 2.51 10.00
N MET A 157 -16.88 2.66 9.12
CA MET A 157 -17.43 3.96 8.75
C MET A 157 -18.01 4.72 9.95
N VAL A 158 -18.74 4.02 10.82
CA VAL A 158 -19.29 4.60 12.07
C VAL A 158 -18.16 5.00 13.02
N ALA A 159 -17.17 4.12 13.23
CA ALA A 159 -16.03 4.40 14.10
C ALA A 159 -15.24 5.63 13.65
N LEU A 160 -14.99 5.76 12.36
CA LEU A 160 -14.34 6.93 11.74
C LEU A 160 -15.17 8.21 11.93
N SER A 161 -16.47 8.14 11.72
CA SER A 161 -17.36 9.30 11.90
C SER A 161 -17.37 9.80 13.34
N HIS A 162 -17.31 8.89 14.32
CA HIS A 162 -17.22 9.26 15.75
C HIS A 162 -15.88 9.93 16.07
N GLN A 163 -14.78 9.44 15.53
CA GLN A 163 -13.47 10.05 15.72
C GLN A 163 -13.42 11.48 15.17
N HIS A 164 -13.97 11.71 13.99
CA HIS A 164 -14.05 13.05 13.38
C HIS A 164 -14.85 14.03 14.23
N LYS A 165 -15.96 13.59 14.83
CA LYS A 165 -16.75 14.43 15.74
C LYS A 165 -15.98 14.79 17.00
N ALA A 166 -15.33 13.82 17.62
CA ALA A 166 -14.56 14.05 18.85
C ALA A 166 -13.41 15.06 18.65
N VAL A 167 -12.77 15.04 17.49
CA VAL A 167 -11.71 16.01 17.15
C VAL A 167 -12.29 17.40 16.87
N ALA A 168 -13.44 17.47 16.18
CA ALA A 168 -14.11 18.74 15.90
C ALA A 168 -14.60 19.44 17.19
N GLU A 169 -15.04 18.67 18.17
CA GLU A 169 -15.49 19.22 19.46
C GLU A 169 -14.35 19.70 20.37
N GLN A 170 -13.11 19.26 20.13
CA GLN A 170 -11.92 19.69 20.87
C GLN A 170 -11.24 20.93 20.25
N GLY A 171 -11.61 21.32 19.06
CA GLY A 171 -11.07 22.50 18.36
C GLY A 171 -11.98 23.70 18.50
N GLU A 172 -11.48 24.83 19.00
CA GLU A 172 -12.21 26.12 19.08
C GLU A 172 -12.52 26.78 17.72
N ALA A 173 -12.26 26.11 16.60
CA ALA A 173 -12.48 26.67 15.28
C ALA A 173 -13.81 26.18 14.69
N THR A 174 -14.50 27.06 13.99
CA THR A 174 -15.60 26.79 13.05
C THR A 174 -15.11 25.87 11.92
N VAL A 175 -14.83 24.62 12.25
CA VAL A 175 -14.42 23.60 11.29
C VAL A 175 -15.69 23.12 10.60
N ILE A 176 -15.78 23.33 9.30
CA ILE A 176 -16.74 22.63 8.45
C ILE A 176 -16.59 21.14 8.78
N PRO A 177 -17.66 20.46 9.23
CA PRO A 177 -17.54 19.05 9.57
C PRO A 177 -16.96 18.30 8.39
N PRO A 178 -15.91 17.49 8.59
CA PRO A 178 -15.29 16.75 7.51
C PRO A 178 -16.37 15.92 6.80
N ALA A 179 -16.34 15.92 5.48
CA ALA A 179 -17.26 15.12 4.69
C ALA A 179 -17.17 13.66 5.15
N SER A 180 -18.30 12.97 5.24
CA SER A 180 -18.31 11.56 5.58
C SER A 180 -17.39 10.78 4.65
N PRO A 181 -16.61 9.81 5.14
CA PRO A 181 -15.74 9.01 4.32
C PRO A 181 -16.51 8.35 3.16
N VAL A 182 -15.92 8.34 1.98
CA VAL A 182 -16.50 7.70 0.80
C VAL A 182 -16.04 6.25 0.76
N GLN A 183 -16.99 5.34 0.73
CA GLN A 183 -16.72 3.93 0.59
C GLN A 183 -16.36 3.59 -0.85
N GLN A 184 -15.29 2.83 -1.02
CA GLN A 184 -14.80 2.30 -2.29
C GLN A 184 -14.82 0.76 -2.22
N TYR A 185 -15.58 0.14 -3.09
CA TYR A 185 -15.66 -1.31 -3.19
C TYR A 185 -14.74 -1.81 -4.30
N LEU A 186 -13.68 -2.51 -3.94
CA LEU A 186 -12.60 -2.91 -4.86
C LEU A 186 -13.07 -3.68 -6.10
N PRO A 187 -13.97 -4.66 -6.00
CA PRO A 187 -14.44 -5.36 -7.19
C PRO A 187 -15.09 -4.45 -8.24
N HIS A 188 -15.64 -3.32 -7.86
CA HIS A 188 -16.15 -2.33 -8.81
C HIS A 188 -15.04 -1.63 -9.60
N TRP A 189 -13.83 -1.52 -9.01
CA TRP A 189 -12.69 -0.84 -9.62
C TRP A 189 -11.78 -1.79 -10.39
N LEU A 190 -11.54 -2.96 -9.80
CA LEU A 190 -10.54 -3.91 -10.28
C LEU A 190 -11.15 -5.11 -11.01
N GLY A 191 -12.48 -5.31 -10.89
CA GLY A 191 -13.12 -6.55 -11.33
C GLY A 191 -12.68 -7.74 -10.46
N GLU A 192 -12.89 -8.94 -10.94
CA GLU A 192 -12.43 -10.15 -10.25
C GLU A 192 -10.94 -10.36 -10.49
N MET A 193 -10.15 -10.28 -9.43
CA MET A 193 -8.72 -10.58 -9.42
C MET A 193 -8.46 -11.80 -8.56
N LYS A 194 -7.91 -12.86 -9.15
CA LYS A 194 -7.61 -14.10 -8.41
C LYS A 194 -6.43 -13.93 -7.47
N ASP A 195 -5.36 -13.30 -7.97
CA ASP A 195 -4.12 -13.07 -7.22
C ASP A 195 -3.67 -11.62 -7.34
N GLY A 196 -3.04 -11.13 -6.27
CA GLY A 196 -2.51 -9.78 -6.26
C GLY A 196 -3.52 -8.68 -5.93
N GLU A 197 -4.80 -8.98 -5.69
CA GLU A 197 -5.85 -7.99 -5.39
C GLU A 197 -5.42 -6.98 -4.33
N THR A 198 -4.81 -7.45 -3.24
CA THR A 198 -4.28 -6.59 -2.18
C THR A 198 -3.25 -5.57 -2.69
N TRP A 199 -2.34 -5.99 -3.58
CA TRP A 199 -1.31 -5.11 -4.13
C TRP A 199 -1.90 -4.03 -5.02
N PHE A 200 -2.90 -4.39 -5.81
CA PHE A 200 -3.62 -3.45 -6.66
C PHE A 200 -4.49 -2.50 -5.82
N ALA A 201 -5.16 -3.01 -4.78
CA ALA A 201 -5.93 -2.22 -3.85
C ALA A 201 -5.08 -1.13 -3.17
N VAL A 202 -3.93 -1.51 -2.65
CA VAL A 202 -2.99 -0.55 -2.04
C VAL A 202 -2.46 0.43 -3.08
N THR A 203 -2.21 -0.01 -4.33
CA THR A 203 -1.80 0.90 -5.41
C THR A 203 -2.88 1.95 -5.70
N GLN A 204 -4.15 1.56 -5.76
CA GLN A 204 -5.26 2.49 -5.94
C GLN A 204 -5.36 3.48 -4.78
N ALA A 205 -5.21 3.00 -3.55
CA ALA A 205 -5.19 3.87 -2.37
C ALA A 205 -4.01 4.86 -2.40
N ILE A 206 -2.82 4.45 -2.84
CA ILE A 206 -1.66 5.32 -3.04
C ILE A 206 -1.99 6.42 -4.06
N GLN A 207 -2.51 6.05 -5.22
CA GLN A 207 -2.86 7.00 -6.28
C GLN A 207 -3.94 7.98 -5.82
N MET A 208 -4.94 7.48 -5.10
CA MET A 208 -6.01 8.33 -4.57
C MET A 208 -5.46 9.27 -3.49
N ALA A 209 -4.64 8.79 -2.57
CA ALA A 209 -4.01 9.63 -1.54
C ALA A 209 -3.12 10.72 -2.16
N GLU A 210 -2.36 10.39 -3.20
CA GLU A 210 -1.53 11.36 -3.92
C GLU A 210 -2.38 12.41 -4.64
N HIS A 211 -3.46 11.99 -5.30
CA HIS A 211 -4.33 12.87 -6.07
C HIS A 211 -5.16 13.80 -5.20
N THR A 212 -5.80 13.26 -4.16
CA THR A 212 -6.71 14.02 -3.29
C THR A 212 -6.01 14.72 -2.14
N ARG A 213 -4.78 14.34 -1.83
CA ARG A 213 -4.04 14.76 -0.62
C ARG A 213 -4.74 14.33 0.68
N GLU A 214 -5.50 13.26 0.62
CA GLU A 214 -6.31 12.77 1.72
C GLU A 214 -5.91 11.35 2.09
N THR A 215 -6.02 11.03 3.38
CA THR A 215 -5.72 9.68 3.86
C THR A 215 -6.78 8.69 3.38
N GLN A 216 -6.32 7.56 2.91
CA GLN A 216 -7.12 6.41 2.52
C GLN A 216 -6.99 5.31 3.57
N VAL A 217 -8.08 4.61 3.88
CA VAL A 217 -8.08 3.44 4.75
C VAL A 217 -8.48 2.22 3.95
N LEU A 218 -7.75 1.14 4.15
CA LEU A 218 -8.05 -0.15 3.55
C LEU A 218 -8.47 -1.13 4.63
N ALA A 219 -9.56 -1.85 4.38
CA ALA A 219 -10.01 -3.01 5.13
C ALA A 219 -10.05 -4.18 4.16
N LEU A 220 -9.06 -5.04 4.21
CA LEU A 220 -8.86 -6.11 3.24
C LEU A 220 -8.67 -7.45 3.94
N ALA A 221 -9.07 -8.53 3.26
CA ALA A 221 -8.92 -9.89 3.75
C ALA A 221 -8.28 -10.78 2.68
N LYS A 222 -7.52 -11.77 3.13
CA LYS A 222 -7.03 -12.86 2.29
C LYS A 222 -7.12 -14.16 3.08
N GLY A 223 -7.99 -15.06 2.63
CA GLY A 223 -8.28 -16.29 3.37
C GLY A 223 -8.96 -16.02 4.70
N SER A 224 -8.39 -16.48 5.79
CA SER A 224 -8.89 -16.26 7.16
C SER A 224 -8.35 -14.98 7.82
N GLU A 225 -7.41 -14.29 7.19
CA GLU A 225 -6.76 -13.12 7.75
C GLU A 225 -7.34 -11.85 7.14
N ALA A 226 -7.69 -10.89 7.99
CA ALA A 226 -8.01 -9.54 7.59
C ALA A 226 -7.01 -8.54 8.18
N PHE A 227 -6.93 -7.38 7.59
CA PHE A 227 -6.12 -6.29 8.10
C PHE A 227 -6.70 -4.93 7.75
N LEU A 228 -6.34 -3.97 8.59
CA LEU A 228 -6.57 -2.55 8.37
C LEU A 228 -5.23 -1.87 8.08
N MET A 229 -5.24 -0.90 7.19
CA MET A 229 -4.06 -0.08 6.89
C MET A 229 -4.49 1.30 6.44
N SER A 230 -3.72 2.33 6.83
CA SER A 230 -3.89 3.66 6.27
C SER A 230 -2.77 4.02 5.30
N VAL A 231 -3.11 4.83 4.31
CA VAL A 231 -2.21 5.37 3.30
C VAL A 231 -2.41 6.87 3.25
N SER A 232 -1.37 7.64 3.55
CA SER A 232 -1.40 9.11 3.44
C SER A 232 -0.56 9.60 2.26
N SER A 233 -0.83 10.82 1.78
CA SER A 233 -0.02 11.43 0.73
C SER A 233 1.42 11.65 1.20
N GLY A 234 2.39 11.48 0.31
CA GLY A 234 3.78 11.77 0.61
C GLY A 234 4.03 13.27 0.72
N GLY A 235 4.50 13.72 1.88
CA GLY A 235 4.84 15.12 2.13
C GLY A 235 4.23 15.71 3.40
N GLU A 236 3.30 15.05 4.03
CA GLU A 236 2.87 15.35 5.39
C GLU A 236 3.66 14.49 6.39
N TYR A 237 4.96 14.77 6.53
CA TYR A 237 5.64 14.43 7.78
C TYR A 237 5.14 15.42 8.82
N VAL A 238 4.12 15.05 9.56
CA VAL A 238 3.89 15.66 10.87
C VAL A 238 5.01 15.12 11.75
N ALA A 239 5.97 15.99 12.02
CA ALA A 239 7.07 15.74 12.96
C ALA A 239 6.52 15.53 14.38
#